data_38c35633be09f6b61cd248f80b738ee8
#
_entry.id   38c35633be09f6b61cd248f80b738ee8
#
_cell.length_a   1.000
_cell.length_b   1.000
_cell.length_c   1.000
_cell.angle_alpha   90.00
_cell.angle_beta   90.00
_cell.angle_gamma   90.00
#
_symmetry.space_group_name_H-M   'P 1'
#
loop_
_entity.id
_entity.type
_entity.pdbx_description
1 polymer ?
#
loop_
_entity_poly.entity_id
_entity_poly.type
_entity_poly.pdbx_seq_one_letter_code
_entity_poly.pdbx_strand_id
1 'polypeptide(L)'
;MRVSSWLVAMISVALGCSNGGDEPIERLVAIDAMVGDDGRSGVIELEIPEHTRSITIVAQGDASALLALAELTLSDGSDRVALPDGPPGDAMEQRYEQEQIGLMPGALYQSIRLGTFTHVYPHRPDQTLVPGPARLRIASDRPGPVRVIATMPEDDGSATLPINVIVVSDVLEDPATTEMTGELQRIYAQVGITVAIQRVERVTGSLLSQITQSTEPQESPVSQSAMLPSLVGDRDWTGLDVFVVESLPPGIGGLALGTPGPPLRGSYYFGVAIRGGKAPTELARVIAHEAGHFLGLQHVENRGVSGMTYPDPLDDTHPGELNLMEVGTVLTADQGFVLSRSALLSR
;
A
#
# COMPACT_ATOMS: atom_id res chain seq x y z
N MET A 1 -25.08 -29.85 23.32
CA MET A 1 -24.29 -30.42 22.22
C MET A 1 -23.88 -29.25 21.34
N ARG A 2 -22.65 -28.80 21.45
CA ARG A 2 -22.08 -27.75 20.56
C ARG A 2 -21.45 -28.46 19.37
N VAL A 3 -22.04 -28.27 18.20
CA VAL A 3 -21.46 -28.74 16.94
C VAL A 3 -20.42 -27.70 16.53
N SER A 4 -19.15 -28.03 16.68
CA SER A 4 -18.04 -27.25 16.16
C SER A 4 -18.02 -27.41 14.63
N SER A 5 -18.50 -26.41 13.93
CA SER A 5 -18.38 -26.33 12.46
C SER A 5 -16.94 -25.94 12.11
N TRP A 6 -16.13 -26.92 11.73
CA TRP A 6 -14.84 -26.70 11.12
C TRP A 6 -15.11 -26.29 9.67
N LEU A 7 -14.98 -24.99 9.37
CA LEU A 7 -14.98 -24.53 7.98
C LEU A 7 -13.55 -24.73 7.44
N VAL A 8 -13.41 -25.67 6.52
CA VAL A 8 -12.17 -25.92 5.79
C VAL A 8 -12.02 -24.78 4.78
N ALA A 9 -11.00 -23.96 4.90
CA ALA A 9 -10.64 -22.98 3.89
C ALA A 9 -10.22 -23.73 2.62
N MET A 10 -10.89 -23.50 1.50
CA MET A 10 -10.45 -23.99 0.20
C MET A 10 -9.30 -23.13 -0.30
N ILE A 11 -8.10 -23.68 -0.34
CA ILE A 11 -6.93 -23.05 -0.93
C ILE A 11 -7.01 -23.24 -2.45
N SER A 12 -7.31 -22.17 -3.17
CA SER A 12 -7.16 -22.15 -4.62
C SER A 12 -5.77 -21.62 -4.96
N VAL A 13 -4.82 -22.53 -5.21
CA VAL A 13 -3.49 -22.17 -5.71
C VAL A 13 -3.63 -21.97 -7.22
N ALA A 14 -3.62 -20.73 -7.68
CA ALA A 14 -3.45 -20.43 -9.09
C ALA A 14 -1.98 -20.58 -9.45
N LEU A 15 -1.59 -21.75 -9.95
CA LEU A 15 -0.29 -21.94 -10.59
C LEU A 15 -0.37 -21.28 -11.97
N GLY A 16 0.27 -20.12 -12.13
CA GLY A 16 0.52 -19.54 -13.44
C GLY A 16 1.38 -20.52 -14.25
N CYS A 17 0.84 -21.06 -15.34
CA CYS A 17 1.64 -21.82 -16.30
C CYS A 17 2.50 -20.83 -17.09
N SER A 18 3.79 -20.71 -16.76
CA SER A 18 4.77 -20.00 -17.58
C SER A 18 5.19 -20.87 -18.76
N ASN A 19 5.01 -20.36 -19.97
CA ASN A 19 5.70 -20.87 -21.16
C ASN A 19 7.14 -20.35 -21.12
N GLY A 20 8.07 -21.20 -20.76
CA GLY A 20 9.48 -21.25 -21.11
C GLY A 20 10.27 -19.93 -21.28
N GLY A 21 10.40 -19.17 -20.23
CA GLY A 21 11.38 -18.12 -20.01
C GLY A 21 11.49 -17.93 -18.51
N ASP A 22 12.69 -17.71 -17.97
CA ASP A 22 12.94 -17.45 -16.55
C ASP A 22 12.26 -16.14 -16.10
N GLU A 23 10.93 -16.10 -16.09
CA GLU A 23 10.20 -15.02 -15.44
C GLU A 23 10.15 -15.29 -13.94
N PRO A 24 10.41 -14.28 -13.11
CA PRO A 24 10.37 -14.40 -11.66
C PRO A 24 8.98 -14.83 -11.21
N ILE A 25 8.91 -15.90 -10.46
CA ILE A 25 7.64 -16.43 -9.95
C ILE A 25 7.20 -15.56 -8.79
N GLU A 26 6.40 -14.53 -9.10
CA GLU A 26 5.62 -13.86 -8.07
C GLU A 26 4.53 -14.82 -7.60
N ARG A 27 4.68 -15.31 -6.36
CA ARG A 27 3.68 -16.22 -5.81
C ARG A 27 2.51 -15.43 -5.27
N LEU A 28 1.37 -15.53 -5.96
CA LEU A 28 0.10 -14.95 -5.53
C LEU A 28 -0.78 -16.07 -4.95
N VAL A 29 -1.22 -15.90 -3.71
CA VAL A 29 -2.14 -16.81 -3.02
C VAL A 29 -3.39 -16.04 -2.66
N ALA A 30 -4.56 -16.53 -3.06
CA ALA A 30 -5.86 -15.96 -2.69
C ALA A 30 -6.64 -16.94 -1.82
N ILE A 31 -7.14 -16.46 -0.67
CA ILE A 31 -7.84 -17.25 0.33
C ILE A 31 -9.13 -16.53 0.72
N ASP A 32 -10.25 -17.20 0.64
CA ASP A 32 -11.51 -16.69 1.18
C ASP A 32 -11.65 -17.14 2.64
N ALA A 33 -11.92 -16.18 3.52
CA ALA A 33 -12.07 -16.39 4.95
C ALA A 33 -13.38 -15.75 5.45
N MET A 34 -13.79 -16.10 6.67
CA MET A 34 -14.97 -15.55 7.31
C MET A 34 -14.56 -14.91 8.64
N VAL A 35 -14.91 -13.65 8.83
CA VAL A 35 -14.84 -13.00 10.14
C VAL A 35 -16.08 -13.37 10.94
N GLY A 36 -15.87 -13.90 12.14
CA GLY A 36 -16.93 -14.30 13.05
C GLY A 36 -17.52 -13.13 13.86
N ASP A 37 -18.46 -13.46 14.75
CA ASP A 37 -19.10 -12.49 15.65
C ASP A 37 -18.11 -11.92 16.70
N ASP A 38 -16.96 -12.58 16.90
CA ASP A 38 -15.86 -12.09 17.75
C ASP A 38 -14.99 -11.02 17.05
N GLY A 39 -15.32 -10.66 15.81
CA GLY A 39 -14.61 -9.68 15.02
C GLY A 39 -13.30 -10.19 14.43
N ARG A 40 -13.03 -11.51 14.46
CA ARG A 40 -11.79 -12.08 13.92
C ARG A 40 -12.08 -13.24 12.95
N SER A 41 -11.22 -13.39 11.96
CA SER A 41 -11.25 -14.56 11.09
C SER A 41 -10.71 -15.80 11.82
N GLY A 42 -11.01 -16.99 11.28
CA GLY A 42 -10.21 -18.17 11.57
C GLY A 42 -8.75 -17.95 11.22
N VAL A 43 -7.89 -18.87 11.67
CA VAL A 43 -6.48 -18.86 11.28
C VAL A 43 -6.37 -19.15 9.78
N ILE A 44 -5.62 -18.31 9.08
CA ILE A 44 -5.26 -18.47 7.68
C ILE A 44 -3.80 -18.90 7.64
N GLU A 45 -3.53 -20.03 7.02
CA GLU A 45 -2.18 -20.56 6.88
C GLU A 45 -1.61 -20.23 5.51
N LEU A 46 -0.36 -19.80 5.49
CA LEU A 46 0.44 -19.49 4.30
C LEU A 46 1.76 -20.23 4.35
N GLU A 47 2.34 -20.52 3.19
CA GLU A 47 3.71 -21.00 3.07
C GLU A 47 4.55 -19.92 2.42
N ILE A 48 5.53 -19.39 3.15
CA ILE A 48 6.47 -18.38 2.65
C ILE A 48 7.65 -19.10 2.02
N PRO A 49 7.87 -18.96 0.70
CA PRO A 49 8.99 -19.58 0.00
C PRO A 49 10.34 -19.09 0.51
N GLU A 50 11.39 -19.90 0.29
CA GLU A 50 12.77 -19.44 0.40
C GLU A 50 13.01 -18.31 -0.62
N HIS A 51 13.89 -17.37 -0.27
CA HIS A 51 14.24 -16.21 -1.11
C HIS A 51 13.10 -15.18 -1.29
N THR A 52 12.00 -15.30 -0.55
CA THR A 52 10.95 -14.26 -0.54
C THR A 52 11.50 -12.98 0.08
N ARG A 53 11.40 -11.87 -0.67
CA ARG A 53 11.86 -10.55 -0.25
C ARG A 53 10.92 -9.92 0.79
N SER A 54 9.63 -10.10 0.58
CA SER A 54 8.57 -9.53 1.40
C SER A 54 7.27 -10.31 1.22
N ILE A 55 6.35 -10.14 2.16
CA ILE A 55 4.96 -10.55 1.98
C ILE A 55 4.08 -9.31 2.00
N THR A 56 3.29 -9.12 0.94
CA THR A 56 2.24 -8.11 0.89
C THR A 56 0.91 -8.81 1.09
N ILE A 57 0.20 -8.46 2.17
CA ILE A 57 -1.10 -9.00 2.52
C ILE A 57 -2.15 -7.93 2.19
N VAL A 58 -3.08 -8.25 1.30
CA VAL A 58 -4.26 -7.42 1.02
C VAL A 58 -5.49 -8.16 1.51
N ALA A 59 -6.32 -7.52 2.31
CA ALA A 59 -7.63 -8.06 2.65
C ALA A 59 -8.73 -7.18 2.06
N GLN A 60 -9.72 -7.81 1.47
CA GLN A 60 -10.90 -7.18 0.87
C GLN A 60 -12.15 -7.77 1.50
N GLY A 61 -13.05 -6.91 1.97
CA GLY A 61 -14.32 -7.28 2.58
C GLY A 61 -15.46 -6.38 2.11
N ASP A 62 -16.49 -6.26 2.94
CA ASP A 62 -17.57 -5.29 2.71
C ASP A 62 -16.97 -3.87 2.63
N ALA A 63 -17.42 -3.08 1.65
CA ALA A 63 -16.88 -1.74 1.39
C ALA A 63 -17.06 -0.77 2.57
N SER A 64 -17.92 -1.07 3.52
CA SER A 64 -18.19 -0.28 4.72
C SER A 64 -17.58 -0.89 6.00
N ALA A 65 -16.87 -2.03 5.90
CA ALA A 65 -16.23 -2.67 7.04
C ALA A 65 -14.83 -2.08 7.28
N LEU A 66 -14.49 -1.78 8.52
CA LEU A 66 -13.12 -1.53 8.91
C LEU A 66 -12.38 -2.87 9.01
N LEU A 67 -11.27 -2.99 8.32
CA LEU A 67 -10.45 -4.19 8.29
C LEU A 67 -9.06 -3.91 8.85
N ALA A 68 -8.46 -4.89 9.51
CA ALA A 68 -7.09 -4.83 9.98
C ALA A 68 -6.41 -6.21 9.94
N LEU A 69 -5.07 -6.24 9.86
CA LEU A 69 -4.29 -7.44 10.12
C LEU A 69 -4.20 -7.65 11.63
N ALA A 70 -4.94 -8.63 12.16
CA ALA A 70 -5.00 -8.86 13.59
C ALA A 70 -3.78 -9.61 14.14
N GLU A 71 -3.26 -10.54 13.35
CA GLU A 71 -2.16 -11.42 13.76
C GLU A 71 -1.33 -11.80 12.53
N LEU A 72 -0.01 -11.82 12.69
CA LEU A 72 0.93 -12.42 11.76
C LEU A 72 2.02 -13.11 12.57
N THR A 73 2.04 -14.45 12.53
CA THR A 73 3.05 -15.29 13.18
C THR A 73 3.84 -16.02 12.12
N LEU A 74 5.17 -15.94 12.18
CA LEU A 74 6.07 -16.62 11.24
C LEU A 74 6.44 -18.03 11.71
N SER A 75 7.18 -18.76 10.88
CA SER A 75 7.59 -20.16 11.13
C SER A 75 8.45 -20.35 12.37
N ASP A 76 9.17 -19.31 12.82
CA ASP A 76 9.95 -19.31 14.06
C ASP A 76 9.08 -19.14 15.33
N GLY A 77 7.77 -19.04 15.19
CA GLY A 77 6.81 -18.84 16.26
C GLY A 77 6.73 -17.40 16.77
N SER A 78 7.43 -16.47 16.16
CA SER A 78 7.39 -15.07 16.56
C SER A 78 6.18 -14.34 15.99
N ASP A 79 5.47 -13.60 16.83
CA ASP A 79 4.39 -12.71 16.42
C ASP A 79 4.98 -11.40 15.89
N ARG A 80 4.70 -11.11 14.61
CA ARG A 80 5.14 -9.88 13.95
C ARG A 80 4.06 -8.81 14.00
N VAL A 81 2.81 -9.23 14.04
CA VAL A 81 1.64 -8.39 14.29
C VAL A 81 0.78 -9.09 15.33
N ALA A 82 0.41 -8.36 16.37
CA ALA A 82 -0.52 -8.83 17.41
C ALA A 82 -1.36 -7.62 17.84
N LEU A 83 -2.50 -7.41 17.20
CA LEU A 83 -3.38 -6.32 17.57
C LEU A 83 -4.12 -6.62 18.87
N PRO A 84 -4.38 -5.58 19.70
CA PRO A 84 -5.23 -5.68 20.86
C PRO A 84 -6.61 -6.27 20.54
N ASP A 85 -7.25 -6.90 21.50
CA ASP A 85 -8.61 -7.39 21.36
C ASP A 85 -9.61 -6.26 21.13
N GLY A 86 -10.59 -6.54 20.30
CA GLY A 86 -11.68 -5.62 19.97
C GLY A 86 -11.78 -5.36 18.45
N PRO A 87 -12.81 -4.61 18.04
CA PRO A 87 -12.98 -4.24 16.65
C PRO A 87 -11.95 -3.17 16.23
N PRO A 88 -11.50 -3.18 14.96
CA PRO A 88 -10.67 -2.11 14.41
C PRO A 88 -11.38 -0.75 14.48
N GLY A 89 -10.61 0.32 14.67
CA GLY A 89 -11.08 1.70 14.71
C GLY A 89 -10.27 2.56 15.67
N ASP A 90 -10.64 3.84 15.81
CA ASP A 90 -9.89 4.86 16.55
C ASP A 90 -9.59 4.47 18.00
N ALA A 91 -10.52 3.78 18.68
CA ALA A 91 -10.31 3.33 20.06
C ALA A 91 -9.21 2.27 20.18
N MET A 92 -9.08 1.39 19.20
CA MET A 92 -7.99 0.42 19.11
C MET A 92 -6.67 1.12 18.80
N GLU A 93 -6.64 2.03 17.82
CA GLU A 93 -5.46 2.81 17.47
C GLU A 93 -4.97 3.62 18.66
N GLN A 94 -5.86 4.36 19.33
CA GLN A 94 -5.50 5.17 20.49
C GLN A 94 -4.91 4.32 21.63
N ARG A 95 -5.49 3.15 21.90
CA ARG A 95 -4.96 2.23 22.90
C ARG A 95 -3.58 1.72 22.54
N TYR A 96 -3.37 1.38 21.27
CA TYR A 96 -2.09 0.90 20.79
C TYR A 96 -1.01 2.00 20.83
N GLU A 97 -1.34 3.22 20.47
CA GLU A 97 -0.45 4.38 20.59
C GLU A 97 0.00 4.58 22.06
N GLN A 98 -0.93 4.47 23.00
CA GLN A 98 -0.64 4.61 24.43
C GLN A 98 0.27 3.49 24.95
N GLU A 99 0.06 2.25 24.50
CA GLU A 99 0.85 1.09 24.92
C GLU A 99 2.26 1.10 24.32
N GLN A 100 2.44 1.63 23.13
CA GLN A 100 3.72 1.68 22.42
C GLN A 100 4.59 2.91 22.74
N ILE A 101 4.11 3.80 23.58
CA ILE A 101 4.86 4.92 24.17
C ILE A 101 5.75 5.67 23.15
N GLY A 102 5.14 6.51 22.35
CA GLY A 102 5.85 7.50 21.53
C GLY A 102 6.32 7.05 20.17
N LEU A 103 6.02 5.79 19.77
CA LEU A 103 6.28 5.32 18.42
C LEU A 103 4.95 5.01 17.71
N MET A 104 4.79 5.50 16.49
CA MET A 104 3.70 5.03 15.64
C MET A 104 3.97 3.57 15.28
N PRO A 105 3.15 2.63 15.68
CA PRO A 105 3.39 1.24 15.33
C PRO A 105 3.10 1.06 13.83
N GLY A 106 4.13 0.87 13.05
CA GLY A 106 4.01 0.74 11.60
C GLY A 106 2.96 -0.27 11.15
N ALA A 107 2.80 -1.36 11.92
CA ALA A 107 1.77 -2.36 11.65
C ALA A 107 0.35 -1.80 11.77
N LEU A 108 0.06 -0.96 12.75
CA LEU A 108 -1.30 -0.46 12.98
C LEU A 108 -1.66 0.66 12.03
N TYR A 109 -0.75 1.61 11.85
CA TYR A 109 -0.95 2.75 10.95
C TYR A 109 -1.28 2.31 9.51
N GLN A 110 -0.72 1.19 9.09
CA GLN A 110 -0.93 0.63 7.76
C GLN A 110 -2.15 -0.29 7.67
N SER A 111 -2.78 -0.65 8.78
CA SER A 111 -3.61 -1.84 8.86
C SER A 111 -5.10 -1.60 9.03
N ILE A 112 -5.55 -0.39 9.41
CA ILE A 112 -6.99 -0.14 9.56
C ILE A 112 -7.50 0.67 8.38
N ARG A 113 -8.33 0.06 7.55
CA ARG A 113 -8.89 0.68 6.36
C ARG A 113 -10.30 0.20 6.09
N LEU A 114 -11.09 1.05 5.44
CA LEU A 114 -12.45 0.75 5.04
C LEU A 114 -12.48 -0.14 3.80
N GLY A 115 -13.03 -1.34 3.93
CA GLY A 115 -13.28 -2.30 2.85
C GLY A 115 -12.04 -3.00 2.27
N THR A 116 -10.89 -2.36 2.29
CA THR A 116 -9.63 -2.96 1.79
C THR A 116 -8.45 -2.38 2.54
N PHE A 117 -7.61 -3.21 3.14
CA PHE A 117 -6.32 -2.78 3.67
C PHE A 117 -5.17 -3.52 3.02
N THR A 118 -3.96 -2.95 3.16
CA THR A 118 -2.71 -3.56 2.70
C THR A 118 -1.70 -3.52 3.84
N HIS A 119 -0.98 -4.61 4.01
CA HIS A 119 0.16 -4.69 4.93
C HIS A 119 1.36 -5.28 4.21
N VAL A 120 2.53 -4.68 4.38
CA VAL A 120 3.80 -5.17 3.82
C VAL A 120 4.73 -5.54 4.97
N TYR A 121 5.27 -6.77 4.95
CA TYR A 121 6.23 -7.22 5.93
C TYR A 121 7.46 -7.84 5.23
N PRO A 122 8.71 -7.56 5.65
CA PRO A 122 9.09 -6.59 6.68
C PRO A 122 8.92 -5.13 6.21
N HIS A 123 8.71 -4.21 7.15
CA HIS A 123 8.57 -2.78 6.89
C HIS A 123 9.66 -1.93 7.57
N ARG A 124 10.64 -2.58 8.19
CA ARG A 124 11.84 -1.96 8.79
C ARG A 124 13.06 -2.84 8.57
N PRO A 125 14.26 -2.25 8.48
CA PRO A 125 15.50 -3.02 8.26
C PRO A 125 15.86 -4.02 9.36
N ASP A 126 15.43 -3.76 10.60
CA ASP A 126 15.67 -4.65 11.75
C ASP A 126 14.74 -5.88 11.77
N GLN A 127 13.77 -5.94 10.86
CA GLN A 127 12.84 -7.06 10.74
C GLN A 127 13.31 -8.05 9.69
N THR A 128 13.11 -9.34 9.97
CA THR A 128 13.47 -10.42 9.07
C THR A 128 12.24 -11.25 8.72
N LEU A 129 12.02 -11.48 7.42
CA LEU A 129 11.06 -12.46 6.96
C LEU A 129 11.68 -13.84 7.08
N VAL A 130 10.97 -14.76 7.76
CA VAL A 130 11.42 -16.14 7.95
C VAL A 130 10.62 -17.06 7.03
N PRO A 131 11.26 -17.82 6.10
CA PRO A 131 10.58 -18.77 5.25
C PRO A 131 9.90 -19.90 6.02
N GLY A 132 8.92 -20.55 5.39
CA GLY A 132 8.15 -21.65 5.94
C GLY A 132 6.74 -21.26 6.33
N PRO A 133 6.05 -22.08 7.17
CA PRO A 133 4.66 -21.85 7.50
C PRO A 133 4.45 -20.56 8.31
N ALA A 134 3.52 -19.73 7.86
CA ALA A 134 3.07 -18.53 8.54
C ALA A 134 1.58 -18.60 8.81
N ARG A 135 1.12 -17.94 9.85
CA ARG A 135 -0.29 -17.86 10.23
C ARG A 135 -0.70 -16.39 10.36
N LEU A 136 -1.88 -16.08 9.87
CA LEU A 136 -2.44 -14.74 10.02
C LEU A 136 -3.93 -14.79 10.36
N ARG A 137 -4.43 -13.69 10.91
CA ARG A 137 -5.87 -13.45 11.11
C ARG A 137 -6.22 -12.02 10.69
N ILE A 138 -7.43 -11.87 10.20
CA ILE A 138 -8.01 -10.58 9.87
C ILE A 138 -8.99 -10.18 10.97
N ALA A 139 -8.94 -8.93 11.40
CA ALA A 139 -9.98 -8.33 12.23
C ALA A 139 -10.93 -7.48 11.38
N SER A 140 -12.19 -7.40 11.81
CA SER A 140 -13.18 -6.51 11.23
C SER A 140 -14.12 -5.97 12.31
N ASP A 141 -14.66 -4.78 12.12
CA ASP A 141 -15.69 -4.17 12.98
C ASP A 141 -17.05 -4.84 12.83
N ARG A 142 -17.20 -5.74 11.84
CA ARG A 142 -18.42 -6.52 11.59
C ARG A 142 -18.11 -7.90 11.01
N PRO A 143 -18.94 -8.91 11.31
CA PRO A 143 -18.78 -10.23 10.73
C PRO A 143 -19.09 -10.23 9.24
N GLY A 144 -18.42 -11.12 8.50
CA GLY A 144 -18.64 -11.26 7.06
C GLY A 144 -17.49 -11.91 6.31
N PRO A 145 -17.66 -12.13 5.01
CA PRO A 145 -16.62 -12.71 4.17
C PRO A 145 -15.50 -11.69 3.94
N VAL A 146 -14.26 -12.18 3.96
CA VAL A 146 -13.06 -11.43 3.56
C VAL A 146 -12.24 -12.28 2.61
N ARG A 147 -11.73 -11.66 1.55
CA ARG A 147 -10.76 -12.25 0.65
C ARG A 147 -9.37 -11.73 1.00
N VAL A 148 -8.47 -12.64 1.29
CA VAL A 148 -7.07 -12.33 1.58
C VAL A 148 -6.23 -12.71 0.38
N ILE A 149 -5.40 -11.80 -0.08
CA ILE A 149 -4.46 -12.00 -1.18
C ILE A 149 -3.07 -11.73 -0.62
N ALA A 150 -2.21 -12.73 -0.68
CA ALA A 150 -0.81 -12.60 -0.31
C ALA A 150 0.06 -12.66 -1.56
N THR A 151 0.92 -11.66 -1.71
CA THR A 151 1.90 -11.58 -2.80
C THR A 151 3.30 -11.68 -2.19
N MET A 152 4.13 -12.56 -2.74
CA MET A 152 5.45 -12.90 -2.20
C MET A 152 6.51 -12.80 -3.32
N PRO A 153 7.03 -11.58 -3.61
CA PRO A 153 8.06 -11.38 -4.61
C PRO A 153 9.39 -11.96 -4.15
N GLU A 154 10.17 -12.52 -5.09
CA GLU A 154 11.52 -12.99 -4.82
C GLU A 154 12.52 -11.84 -4.67
N ASP A 155 13.61 -12.09 -3.92
CA ASP A 155 14.71 -11.15 -3.76
C ASP A 155 15.79 -11.43 -4.82
N ASP A 156 15.83 -10.61 -5.83
CA ASP A 156 16.80 -10.70 -6.93
C ASP A 156 17.74 -9.50 -7.05
N GLY A 157 17.61 -8.56 -6.09
CA GLY A 157 18.46 -7.38 -5.99
C GLY A 157 18.21 -6.29 -7.03
N SER A 158 17.28 -6.45 -7.96
CA SER A 158 16.88 -5.39 -8.89
C SER A 158 15.54 -4.78 -8.48
N ALA A 159 15.39 -3.48 -8.70
CA ALA A 159 14.15 -2.77 -8.39
C ALA A 159 13.85 -1.74 -9.47
N THR A 160 12.82 -1.99 -10.26
CA THR A 160 12.28 -1.01 -11.20
C THR A 160 10.85 -0.65 -10.80
N LEU A 161 10.57 0.63 -10.67
CA LEU A 161 9.21 1.16 -10.46
C LEU A 161 8.62 1.56 -11.81
N PRO A 162 7.76 0.73 -12.41
CA PRO A 162 7.03 1.10 -13.61
C PRO A 162 5.89 2.06 -13.22
N ILE A 163 5.73 3.13 -14.01
CA ILE A 163 4.72 4.18 -13.79
C ILE A 163 3.87 4.35 -15.04
N ASN A 164 2.56 4.40 -14.87
CA ASN A 164 1.62 4.83 -15.88
C ASN A 164 1.09 6.22 -15.51
N VAL A 165 1.20 7.20 -16.38
CA VAL A 165 0.68 8.55 -16.19
C VAL A 165 -0.66 8.66 -16.89
N ILE A 166 -1.72 8.96 -16.16
CA ILE A 166 -3.09 9.11 -16.66
C ILE A 166 -3.52 10.56 -16.45
N VAL A 167 -3.56 11.34 -17.53
CA VAL A 167 -4.01 12.73 -17.51
C VAL A 167 -5.54 12.77 -17.57
N VAL A 168 -6.17 13.06 -16.43
CA VAL A 168 -7.64 13.12 -16.29
C VAL A 168 -8.07 14.57 -16.46
N SER A 169 -8.10 15.04 -17.70
CA SER A 169 -8.41 16.45 -18.01
C SER A 169 -8.63 16.68 -19.49
N ASP A 170 -9.47 17.66 -19.78
CA ASP A 170 -9.66 18.21 -21.11
C ASP A 170 -8.74 19.41 -21.42
N VAL A 171 -8.15 20.01 -20.38
CA VAL A 171 -7.44 21.29 -20.48
C VAL A 171 -5.96 21.24 -20.09
N LEU A 172 -5.55 20.25 -19.28
CA LEU A 172 -4.13 20.09 -18.94
C LEU A 172 -3.33 19.62 -20.15
N GLU A 173 -2.12 20.12 -20.32
CA GLU A 173 -1.16 19.58 -21.27
C GLU A 173 -0.57 18.25 -20.75
N ASP A 174 -0.11 17.39 -21.67
CA ASP A 174 0.63 16.21 -21.30
C ASP A 174 1.98 16.61 -20.69
N PRO A 175 2.37 16.01 -19.56
CA PRO A 175 3.62 16.40 -18.91
C PRO A 175 4.82 16.06 -19.80
N ALA A 176 5.85 16.91 -19.76
CA ALA A 176 7.12 16.66 -20.43
C ALA A 176 7.83 15.45 -19.80
N THR A 177 7.63 14.28 -20.39
CA THR A 177 8.04 12.98 -19.81
C THR A 177 9.54 12.87 -19.55
N THR A 178 10.38 13.43 -20.45
CA THR A 178 11.84 13.34 -20.32
C THR A 178 12.34 14.04 -19.04
N GLU A 179 11.90 15.27 -18.78
CA GLU A 179 12.30 16.02 -17.58
C GLU A 179 11.73 15.39 -16.32
N MET A 180 10.47 14.99 -16.37
CA MET A 180 9.79 14.32 -15.27
C MET A 180 10.48 12.99 -14.93
N THR A 181 10.79 12.15 -15.91
CA THR A 181 11.51 10.89 -15.71
C THR A 181 12.90 11.14 -15.13
N GLY A 182 13.61 12.13 -15.64
CA GLY A 182 14.95 12.50 -15.15
C GLY A 182 14.95 12.84 -13.66
N GLU A 183 13.97 13.64 -13.20
CA GLU A 183 13.87 14.01 -11.79
C GLU A 183 13.42 12.82 -10.92
N LEU A 184 12.43 12.05 -11.37
CA LEU A 184 12.02 10.81 -10.67
C LEU A 184 13.20 9.84 -10.52
N GLN A 185 13.95 9.61 -11.59
CA GLN A 185 15.14 8.75 -11.56
C GLN A 185 16.21 9.30 -10.61
N ARG A 186 16.44 10.62 -10.61
CA ARG A 186 17.40 11.27 -9.70
C ARG A 186 17.02 11.02 -8.22
N ILE A 187 15.74 11.07 -7.89
CA ILE A 187 15.25 10.84 -6.52
C ILE A 187 15.42 9.37 -6.15
N TYR A 188 14.89 8.45 -6.93
CA TYR A 188 14.84 7.03 -6.57
C TYR A 188 16.19 6.32 -6.73
N ALA A 189 17.10 6.82 -7.59
CA ALA A 189 18.45 6.28 -7.73
C ALA A 189 19.29 6.37 -6.46
N GLN A 190 18.95 7.28 -5.52
CA GLN A 190 19.61 7.39 -4.22
C GLN A 190 19.52 6.08 -3.41
N VAL A 191 18.48 5.29 -3.67
CA VAL A 191 18.21 4.02 -2.99
C VAL A 191 18.20 2.82 -3.96
N GLY A 192 18.81 2.96 -5.13
CA GLY A 192 19.01 1.87 -6.09
C GLY A 192 17.75 1.49 -6.88
N ILE A 193 16.70 2.32 -6.87
CA ILE A 193 15.48 2.06 -7.64
C ILE A 193 15.54 2.78 -8.98
N THR A 194 15.29 2.05 -10.06
CA THR A 194 15.10 2.58 -11.40
C THR A 194 13.63 2.95 -11.61
N VAL A 195 13.36 4.07 -12.29
CA VAL A 195 11.98 4.48 -12.64
C VAL A 195 11.78 4.39 -14.14
N ALA A 196 10.68 3.77 -14.56
CA ALA A 196 10.31 3.63 -15.95
C ALA A 196 8.88 4.14 -16.20
N ILE A 197 8.72 5.26 -16.92
CA ILE A 197 7.38 5.67 -17.39
C ILE A 197 7.01 4.78 -18.56
N GLN A 198 6.04 3.90 -18.34
CA GLN A 198 5.57 2.92 -19.32
C GLN A 198 4.68 3.57 -20.37
N ARG A 199 3.87 4.54 -19.95
CA ARG A 199 2.90 5.21 -20.82
C ARG A 199 2.42 6.54 -20.26
N VAL A 200 1.89 7.35 -21.16
CA VAL A 200 1.08 8.52 -20.84
C VAL A 200 -0.23 8.39 -21.60
N GLU A 201 -1.35 8.40 -20.90
CA GLU A 201 -2.69 8.33 -21.48
C GLU A 201 -3.55 9.48 -21.02
N ARG A 202 -4.56 9.81 -21.82
CA ARG A 202 -5.51 10.88 -21.52
C ARG A 202 -6.92 10.32 -21.39
N VAL A 203 -7.60 10.74 -20.33
CA VAL A 203 -9.03 10.51 -20.11
C VAL A 203 -9.73 11.86 -20.16
N THR A 204 -10.62 12.04 -21.14
CA THR A 204 -11.37 13.27 -21.37
C THR A 204 -12.83 13.13 -20.93
N GLY A 205 -13.50 14.26 -20.69
CA GLY A 205 -14.93 14.29 -20.33
C GLY A 205 -15.24 13.70 -18.94
N SER A 206 -14.25 13.47 -18.10
CA SER A 206 -14.44 12.90 -16.77
C SER A 206 -14.72 13.97 -15.72
N LEU A 207 -15.75 13.77 -14.91
CA LEU A 207 -16.01 14.59 -13.72
C LEU A 207 -14.94 14.42 -12.63
N LEU A 208 -14.10 13.38 -12.72
CA LEU A 208 -12.99 13.13 -11.80
C LEU A 208 -11.75 13.97 -12.12
N SER A 209 -11.79 14.84 -13.12
CA SER A 209 -10.75 15.85 -13.37
C SER A 209 -10.62 16.85 -12.20
N GLN A 210 -11.70 17.06 -11.45
CA GLN A 210 -11.76 17.98 -10.30
C GLN A 210 -12.21 17.23 -9.06
N ILE A 211 -11.27 16.96 -8.18
CA ILE A 211 -11.54 16.32 -6.89
C ILE A 211 -11.74 17.42 -5.85
N THR A 212 -12.95 17.59 -5.39
CA THR A 212 -13.33 18.68 -4.47
C THR A 212 -13.44 18.22 -3.02
N GLN A 213 -13.58 16.91 -2.79
CA GLN A 213 -13.71 16.33 -1.46
C GLN A 213 -12.51 15.42 -1.20
N SER A 214 -11.68 15.82 -0.27
CA SER A 214 -10.74 14.96 0.41
C SER A 214 -11.46 14.34 1.60
N THR A 215 -12.30 13.38 1.34
CA THR A 215 -12.52 12.41 2.39
C THR A 215 -11.31 11.50 2.35
N GLU A 216 -10.58 11.43 3.45
CA GLU A 216 -9.67 10.34 3.69
C GLU A 216 -10.38 9.05 3.23
N PRO A 217 -9.70 8.10 2.57
CA PRO A 217 -10.32 6.83 2.18
C PRO A 217 -11.01 6.09 3.34
N GLN A 218 -10.71 6.47 4.58
CA GLN A 218 -11.31 5.96 5.82
C GLN A 218 -12.77 6.39 6.03
N GLU A 219 -13.22 7.50 5.42
CA GLU A 219 -14.53 8.07 5.74
C GLU A 219 -15.63 7.73 4.73
N SER A 220 -15.26 7.32 3.50
CA SER A 220 -16.25 6.93 2.49
C SER A 220 -15.65 6.13 1.34
N PRO A 221 -16.16 4.92 1.07
CA PRO A 221 -15.77 4.14 -0.12
C PRO A 221 -16.19 4.83 -1.43
N VAL A 222 -16.91 5.94 -1.36
CA VAL A 222 -17.46 6.70 -2.49
C VAL A 222 -16.72 8.03 -2.68
N SER A 223 -15.51 8.20 -2.11
CA SER A 223 -14.73 9.40 -2.38
C SER A 223 -14.38 9.50 -3.87
N GLN A 224 -14.38 10.71 -4.42
CA GLN A 224 -14.02 10.92 -5.82
C GLN A 224 -12.64 10.35 -6.15
N SER A 225 -11.69 10.43 -5.20
CA SER A 225 -10.35 9.87 -5.38
C SER A 225 -10.38 8.34 -5.48
N ALA A 226 -11.20 7.66 -4.68
CA ALA A 226 -11.35 6.20 -4.74
C ALA A 226 -11.96 5.70 -6.06
N MET A 227 -12.60 6.57 -6.83
CA MET A 227 -13.14 6.25 -8.16
C MET A 227 -12.11 6.37 -9.29
N LEU A 228 -10.97 7.04 -9.09
CA LEU A 228 -9.95 7.21 -10.13
C LEU A 228 -9.46 5.89 -10.73
N PRO A 229 -9.18 4.83 -9.96
CA PRO A 229 -8.77 3.55 -10.53
C PRO A 229 -9.77 2.96 -11.52
N SER A 230 -11.07 3.25 -11.39
CA SER A 230 -12.10 2.78 -12.32
C SER A 230 -11.97 3.35 -13.74
N LEU A 231 -11.27 4.48 -13.90
CA LEU A 231 -11.01 5.08 -15.22
C LEU A 231 -10.09 4.22 -16.09
N VAL A 232 -9.26 3.41 -15.46
CA VAL A 232 -8.34 2.49 -16.14
C VAL A 232 -8.92 1.07 -16.22
N GLY A 233 -9.78 0.70 -15.26
CA GLY A 233 -10.42 -0.62 -15.21
C GLY A 233 -9.41 -1.78 -15.16
N ASP A 234 -9.81 -2.91 -15.73
CA ASP A 234 -9.05 -4.17 -15.76
C ASP A 234 -8.03 -4.20 -16.92
N ARG A 235 -7.43 -3.06 -17.29
CA ARG A 235 -6.42 -3.04 -18.34
C ARG A 235 -5.20 -3.85 -17.92
N ASP A 236 -4.64 -4.56 -18.88
CA ASP A 236 -3.45 -5.40 -18.76
C ASP A 236 -2.16 -4.54 -18.66
N TRP A 237 -2.09 -3.70 -17.62
CA TRP A 237 -0.95 -2.84 -17.35
C TRP A 237 -0.26 -3.26 -16.08
N THR A 238 1.05 -3.10 -16.05
CA THR A 238 1.86 -3.26 -14.85
C THR A 238 2.24 -1.89 -14.27
N GLY A 239 2.64 -1.85 -13.01
CA GLY A 239 3.17 -0.65 -12.36
C GLY A 239 2.12 0.25 -11.74
N LEU A 240 2.60 1.36 -11.19
CA LEU A 240 1.83 2.35 -10.43
C LEU A 240 1.07 3.29 -11.36
N ASP A 241 -0.23 3.47 -11.14
CA ASP A 241 -1.05 4.45 -11.84
C ASP A 241 -0.96 5.82 -11.15
N VAL A 242 -0.56 6.83 -11.91
CA VAL A 242 -0.46 8.23 -11.49
C VAL A 242 -1.53 9.04 -12.21
N PHE A 243 -2.58 9.41 -11.50
CA PHE A 243 -3.69 10.21 -12.02
C PHE A 243 -3.36 11.70 -11.89
N VAL A 244 -3.10 12.37 -13.00
CA VAL A 244 -2.88 13.83 -13.05
C VAL A 244 -4.22 14.50 -13.27
N VAL A 245 -4.74 15.17 -12.23
CA VAL A 245 -6.06 15.83 -12.22
C VAL A 245 -5.92 17.35 -12.23
N GLU A 246 -6.96 18.07 -12.64
CA GLU A 246 -6.96 19.54 -12.69
C GLU A 246 -6.89 20.17 -11.31
N SER A 247 -7.60 19.59 -10.36
CA SER A 247 -7.60 20.08 -8.97
C SER A 247 -7.74 18.98 -7.95
N LEU A 248 -7.10 19.20 -6.81
CA LEU A 248 -7.29 18.49 -5.55
C LEU A 248 -7.80 19.50 -4.51
N PRO A 249 -8.30 19.05 -3.35
CA PRO A 249 -8.73 19.93 -2.28
C PRO A 249 -7.65 20.96 -1.91
N PRO A 250 -8.05 22.14 -1.39
CA PRO A 250 -7.11 23.20 -1.02
C PRO A 250 -6.02 22.69 -0.07
N GLY A 251 -4.76 23.02 -0.37
CA GLY A 251 -3.60 22.62 0.43
C GLY A 251 -3.01 21.27 0.05
N ILE A 252 -3.69 20.46 -0.77
CA ILE A 252 -3.23 19.15 -1.20
C ILE A 252 -2.59 19.25 -2.59
N GLY A 253 -1.34 18.82 -2.70
CA GLY A 253 -0.58 18.75 -3.97
C GLY A 253 -0.66 17.40 -4.64
N GLY A 254 -0.77 16.34 -3.85
CA GLY A 254 -0.92 14.95 -4.24
C GLY A 254 -1.64 14.15 -3.15
N LEU A 255 -1.99 12.93 -3.45
CA LEU A 255 -2.64 11.99 -2.55
C LEU A 255 -2.31 10.56 -2.98
N ALA A 256 -1.68 9.79 -2.12
CA ALA A 256 -1.62 8.34 -2.27
C ALA A 256 -2.98 7.74 -1.90
N LEU A 257 -3.55 6.91 -2.76
CA LEU A 257 -4.86 6.31 -2.51
C LEU A 257 -4.79 5.23 -1.40
N GLY A 258 -3.62 4.69 -1.14
CA GLY A 258 -3.33 3.76 -0.04
C GLY A 258 -1.90 3.91 0.46
N THR A 259 -1.67 3.68 1.76
CA THR A 259 -0.34 3.73 2.40
C THR A 259 -0.18 2.54 3.36
N PRO A 260 0.51 1.45 2.96
CA PRO A 260 0.86 1.13 1.59
C PRO A 260 -0.36 0.90 0.71
N GLY A 261 -0.21 1.15 -0.59
CA GLY A 261 -1.28 0.85 -1.55
C GLY A 261 -1.32 -0.65 -1.88
N PRO A 262 -2.52 -1.21 -2.15
CA PRO A 262 -2.64 -2.59 -2.59
C PRO A 262 -2.03 -2.75 -4.00
N PRO A 263 -1.17 -3.75 -4.26
CA PRO A 263 -0.65 -4.01 -5.59
C PRO A 263 -1.70 -4.72 -6.48
N LEU A 264 -2.95 -4.34 -6.34
CA LEU A 264 -4.10 -4.94 -7.02
C LEU A 264 -4.80 -3.88 -7.85
N ARG A 265 -4.60 -3.92 -9.15
CA ARG A 265 -5.29 -3.04 -10.09
C ARG A 265 -6.81 -3.25 -9.99
N GLY A 266 -7.58 -2.18 -10.13
CA GLY A 266 -9.04 -2.21 -9.93
C GLY A 266 -9.48 -2.06 -8.47
N SER A 267 -8.56 -2.08 -7.50
CA SER A 267 -8.85 -1.71 -6.12
C SER A 267 -9.10 -0.20 -6.02
N TYR A 268 -10.02 0.22 -5.16
CA TYR A 268 -10.30 1.65 -4.86
C TYR A 268 -9.09 2.42 -4.34
N TYR A 269 -8.10 1.72 -3.79
CA TYR A 269 -6.90 2.31 -3.18
C TYR A 269 -5.66 2.15 -4.07
N PHE A 270 -5.83 1.78 -5.35
CA PHE A 270 -4.70 1.60 -6.26
C PHE A 270 -4.32 2.91 -6.97
N GLY A 271 -3.09 3.35 -6.79
CA GLY A 271 -2.53 4.51 -7.48
C GLY A 271 -2.36 5.74 -6.61
N VAL A 272 -1.97 6.82 -7.26
CA VAL A 272 -1.78 8.15 -6.65
C VAL A 272 -2.47 9.22 -7.49
N ALA A 273 -3.02 10.26 -6.85
CA ALA A 273 -3.63 11.41 -7.52
C ALA A 273 -2.75 12.64 -7.33
N ILE A 274 -2.46 13.37 -8.40
CA ILE A 274 -1.55 14.51 -8.41
C ILE A 274 -2.23 15.70 -9.06
N ARG A 275 -2.15 16.89 -8.44
CA ARG A 275 -2.63 18.11 -9.07
C ARG A 275 -1.70 18.52 -10.19
N GLY A 276 -2.21 18.60 -11.41
CA GLY A 276 -1.53 19.03 -12.63
C GLY A 276 -1.24 20.53 -12.69
N GLY A 277 -0.78 20.97 -13.87
CA GLY A 277 -0.45 22.38 -14.12
C GLY A 277 0.85 22.86 -13.47
N LYS A 278 1.69 21.95 -13.03
CA LYS A 278 3.02 22.19 -12.43
C LYS A 278 4.12 22.03 -13.46
N ALA A 279 5.29 22.65 -13.20
CA ALA A 279 6.49 22.36 -13.96
C ALA A 279 6.87 20.87 -13.84
N PRO A 280 7.46 20.25 -14.89
CA PRO A 280 7.72 18.81 -14.92
C PRO A 280 8.52 18.29 -13.72
N THR A 281 9.52 19.04 -13.28
CA THR A 281 10.35 18.67 -12.09
C THR A 281 9.57 18.81 -10.78
N GLU A 282 8.69 19.78 -10.64
CA GLU A 282 7.82 19.93 -9.48
C GLU A 282 6.77 18.80 -9.46
N LEU A 283 6.18 18.49 -10.61
CA LEU A 283 5.24 17.38 -10.77
C LEU A 283 5.92 16.06 -10.37
N ALA A 284 7.16 15.83 -10.84
CA ALA A 284 7.95 14.64 -10.51
C ALA A 284 8.19 14.49 -8.99
N ARG A 285 8.48 15.59 -8.28
CA ARG A 285 8.69 15.55 -6.81
C ARG A 285 7.42 15.16 -6.07
N VAL A 286 6.28 15.71 -6.47
CA VAL A 286 4.99 15.32 -5.87
C VAL A 286 4.69 13.86 -6.19
N ILE A 287 4.89 13.41 -7.44
CA ILE A 287 4.73 11.99 -7.80
C ILE A 287 5.63 11.11 -6.94
N ALA A 288 6.91 11.49 -6.75
CA ALA A 288 7.84 10.71 -5.94
C ALA A 288 7.37 10.60 -4.49
N HIS A 289 6.90 11.69 -3.89
CA HIS A 289 6.37 11.73 -2.53
C HIS A 289 5.15 10.79 -2.39
N GLU A 290 4.15 10.93 -3.24
CA GLU A 290 2.93 10.11 -3.17
C GLU A 290 3.20 8.64 -3.53
N ALA A 291 4.10 8.38 -4.48
CA ALA A 291 4.57 7.03 -4.77
C ALA A 291 5.31 6.44 -3.57
N GLY A 292 6.08 7.24 -2.84
CA GLY A 292 6.71 6.85 -1.57
C GLY A 292 5.67 6.33 -0.57
N HIS A 293 4.58 7.07 -0.35
CA HIS A 293 3.46 6.62 0.47
C HIS A 293 2.85 5.32 -0.05
N PHE A 294 2.57 5.25 -1.34
CA PHE A 294 1.97 4.06 -1.94
C PHE A 294 2.87 2.82 -1.79
N LEU A 295 4.18 3.00 -1.82
CA LEU A 295 5.17 1.94 -1.62
C LEU A 295 5.44 1.64 -0.12
N GLY A 296 4.83 2.37 0.81
CA GLY A 296 4.85 2.07 2.25
C GLY A 296 5.56 3.09 3.14
N LEU A 297 6.09 4.18 2.60
CA LEU A 297 6.69 5.22 3.42
C LEU A 297 5.64 6.07 4.15
N GLN A 298 5.97 6.47 5.37
CA GLN A 298 5.22 7.43 6.17
C GLN A 298 5.88 8.80 6.07
N HIS A 299 5.19 9.87 6.49
CA HIS A 299 5.86 11.12 6.82
C HIS A 299 6.86 10.88 7.94
N VAL A 300 7.94 11.67 7.98
CA VAL A 300 8.93 11.57 9.07
C VAL A 300 8.28 11.85 10.42
N GLU A 301 7.27 12.74 10.45
CA GLU A 301 6.40 12.94 11.61
C GLU A 301 4.94 12.73 11.21
N ASN A 302 4.26 11.86 11.92
CA ASN A 302 2.86 11.53 11.71
C ASN A 302 2.01 11.97 12.90
N ARG A 303 0.77 12.39 12.63
CA ARG A 303 -0.18 12.72 13.68
C ARG A 303 -1.12 11.54 13.88
N GLY A 304 -1.08 10.95 15.08
CA GLY A 304 -1.97 9.86 15.46
C GLY A 304 -3.40 10.31 15.76
N VAL A 305 -4.30 9.37 15.93
CA VAL A 305 -5.71 9.60 16.28
C VAL A 305 -5.89 10.28 17.65
N SER A 306 -4.93 10.08 18.56
CA SER A 306 -4.86 10.79 19.84
C SER A 306 -4.51 12.28 19.68
N GLY A 307 -4.10 12.71 18.50
CA GLY A 307 -3.58 14.05 18.21
C GLY A 307 -2.11 14.26 18.60
N MET A 308 -1.45 13.25 19.13
CA MET A 308 0.00 13.27 19.37
C MET A 308 0.77 13.11 18.05
N THR A 309 1.98 13.64 18.01
CA THR A 309 2.89 13.46 16.89
C THR A 309 3.86 12.31 17.19
N TYR A 310 4.05 11.44 16.22
CA TYR A 310 4.92 10.28 16.29
C TYR A 310 5.92 10.32 15.13
N PRO A 311 7.20 9.97 15.36
CA PRO A 311 8.13 9.75 14.27
C PRO A 311 7.69 8.54 13.44
N ASP A 312 8.18 8.44 12.19
CA ASP A 312 8.12 7.19 11.48
C ASP A 312 8.99 6.11 12.18
N PRO A 313 8.80 4.84 11.86
CA PRO A 313 9.52 3.76 12.55
C PRO A 313 10.96 3.54 12.04
N LEU A 314 11.54 4.48 11.30
CA LEU A 314 12.87 4.36 10.69
C LEU A 314 13.91 5.11 11.51
N ASP A 315 15.09 4.49 11.71
CA ASP A 315 16.11 5.03 12.60
C ASP A 315 16.93 6.16 11.96
N ASP A 316 16.95 6.24 10.63
CA ASP A 316 17.76 7.17 9.84
C ASP A 316 16.98 8.37 9.26
N THR A 317 15.71 8.56 9.68
CA THR A 317 14.86 9.70 9.32
C THR A 317 14.76 10.68 10.49
N HIS A 318 14.88 11.98 10.21
CA HIS A 318 14.79 13.00 11.26
C HIS A 318 13.96 14.21 10.80
N PRO A 319 13.12 14.77 11.70
CA PRO A 319 12.33 15.96 11.37
C PRO A 319 13.20 17.15 10.95
N GLY A 320 12.71 17.92 9.97
CA GLY A 320 13.39 19.13 9.50
C GLY A 320 14.47 18.89 8.45
N GLU A 321 14.74 17.68 8.03
CA GLU A 321 15.61 17.35 6.92
C GLU A 321 14.92 17.60 5.56
N LEU A 322 15.74 17.67 4.49
CA LEU A 322 15.23 17.74 3.11
C LEU A 322 14.75 16.36 2.61
N ASN A 323 14.06 15.64 3.48
CA ASN A 323 13.55 14.29 3.21
C ASN A 323 12.41 14.32 2.20
N LEU A 324 12.31 13.27 1.37
CA LEU A 324 11.25 13.12 0.38
C LEU A 324 9.86 13.11 1.03
N MET A 325 9.75 12.47 2.20
CA MET A 325 8.48 12.35 2.92
C MET A 325 8.11 13.59 3.75
N GLU A 326 8.80 14.70 3.49
CA GLU A 326 8.52 16.06 3.97
C GLU A 326 8.41 17.02 2.76
N VAL A 327 9.33 17.97 2.67
CA VAL A 327 9.34 18.98 1.60
C VAL A 327 10.52 18.84 0.64
N GLY A 328 11.32 17.79 0.79
CA GLY A 328 12.59 17.61 0.07
C GLY A 328 12.57 16.56 -1.03
N THR A 329 13.72 16.02 -1.31
CA THR A 329 13.94 14.98 -2.33
C THR A 329 14.99 13.94 -1.90
N VAL A 330 15.38 13.95 -0.64
CA VAL A 330 16.36 13.01 -0.09
C VAL A 330 15.66 11.76 0.38
N LEU A 331 16.18 10.61 0.01
CA LEU A 331 15.79 9.30 0.51
C LEU A 331 16.93 8.72 1.34
N THR A 332 16.59 8.13 2.47
CA THR A 332 17.52 7.44 3.36
C THR A 332 17.67 5.96 3.00
N ALA A 333 18.63 5.28 3.61
CA ALA A 333 18.83 3.85 3.36
C ALA A 333 17.65 3.00 3.87
N ASP A 334 17.11 3.35 5.04
CA ASP A 334 15.97 2.64 5.63
C ASP A 334 14.69 2.87 4.81
N GLN A 335 14.50 4.07 4.28
CA GLN A 335 13.41 4.33 3.33
C GLN A 335 13.58 3.49 2.05
N GLY A 336 14.80 3.37 1.54
CA GLY A 336 15.12 2.49 0.41
C GLY A 336 14.78 1.02 0.68
N PHE A 337 15.06 0.56 1.92
CA PHE A 337 14.65 -0.78 2.34
C PHE A 337 13.13 -0.95 2.24
N VAL A 338 12.33 -0.02 2.83
CA VAL A 338 10.86 -0.10 2.80
C VAL A 338 10.33 -0.11 1.36
N LEU A 339 10.79 0.85 0.55
CA LEU A 339 10.38 0.94 -0.86
C LEU A 339 10.64 -0.36 -1.62
N SER A 340 11.81 -0.98 -1.40
CA SER A 340 12.21 -2.22 -2.07
C SER A 340 11.33 -3.44 -1.70
N ARG A 341 10.51 -3.35 -0.66
CA ARG A 341 9.60 -4.42 -0.22
C ARG A 341 8.27 -4.44 -0.95
N SER A 342 7.94 -3.38 -1.69
CA SER A 342 6.69 -3.33 -2.44
C SER A 342 6.66 -4.36 -3.57
N ALA A 343 5.53 -5.05 -3.69
CA ALA A 343 5.26 -5.99 -4.78
C ALA A 343 5.07 -5.31 -6.15
N LEU A 344 4.98 -3.96 -6.18
CA LEU A 344 4.93 -3.21 -7.44
C LEU A 344 6.29 -3.04 -8.12
N LEU A 345 7.38 -3.24 -7.40
CA LEU A 345 8.69 -3.18 -8.01
C LEU A 345 8.93 -4.45 -8.82
N SER A 346 9.05 -4.27 -10.12
CA SER A 346 9.38 -5.33 -11.08
C SER A 346 10.88 -5.36 -11.36
N ARG A 347 11.28 -6.43 -11.98
CA ARG A 347 12.63 -6.66 -12.56
C ARG A 347 12.82 -5.91 -13.86
#